data_1dfc7a0484b9c6a6eca1e6a19d59914c
#
_entry.id   1dfc7a0484b9c6a6eca1e6a19d59914c
#
_cell.length_a   1.000
_cell.length_b   1.000
_cell.length_c   1.000
_cell.angle_alpha   90.00
_cell.angle_beta   90.00
_cell.angle_gamma   90.00
#
_symmetry.space_group_name_H-M   'P 1'
#
loop_
_entity.id
_entity.type
_entity.pdbx_description
1 polymer ?
#
loop_
_entity_poly.entity_id
_entity_poly.type
_entity_poly.pdbx_seq_one_letter_code
_entity_poly.pdbx_strand_id
1 'polypeptide(L)'
;MTIQGKSVYSGVAIGRLAIYRKSENQVKREKITDTAKEVKRFEDAKDTAKQQLAGLYDKALKEVGEVNAAIFEVHQIMLNDLDYIESITNMIEGQQVNAEYAVATTGDTFSEMFAAMDDDYMRERAADVRDVSNRVVSILQGNGGNDLNADEPVILLADDLAPSETVQLDKSKVLSFVTRHGSTNSHTAILARTMNIPALIGVDFPEDVDGKMGIVDGYEGRIIIDPPVSVMEAYQKKKAEDEEKKRLLQELKGKENITKDGTKINLYANIGSVGDVASVLANDAGGIGLFRSEFLYLESRDYPTEEEQFAAYRKVAEAMAGKKVIIRTLDIGADKQVDYFGLDKEDNPAMGYRAIRICLDRREVFKTQLRALYRASYYGTIAIMFPMIISVTEVQTIKKIIEEVKKELDEEKIPYKDVELGIMIETPAAVMMSEELAQEVDFFSVGTNDLTQYTLAIDRQNPKLDNIYDSHHPAILKMLKMIVDNGHKGGCWVGICGELGADTTLTETFLSMGFDELSVSPSMILKVRQEIRSLDLKA
;
A
#
# COMPACT_ATOMS: atom_id res chain seq x y z
N MET A 1 16.63 -18.82 22.98
CA MET A 1 17.46 -18.16 21.96
C MET A 1 16.71 -16.94 21.44
N THR A 2 17.37 -15.78 21.23
CA THR A 2 16.72 -14.58 20.69
C THR A 2 17.42 -14.17 19.40
N ILE A 3 16.64 -13.91 18.34
CA ILE A 3 17.17 -13.50 17.03
C ILE A 3 16.48 -12.20 16.63
N GLN A 4 17.27 -11.23 16.16
CA GLN A 4 16.78 -9.96 15.68
C GLN A 4 16.41 -10.03 14.21
N GLY A 5 15.32 -9.35 13.84
CA GLY A 5 14.86 -9.15 12.46
C GLY A 5 14.32 -7.74 12.32
N LYS A 6 13.72 -7.45 11.17
CA LYS A 6 13.04 -6.18 10.91
C LYS A 6 11.53 -6.40 11.01
N SER A 7 10.89 -5.58 11.84
CA SER A 7 9.41 -5.62 11.99
C SER A 7 8.72 -5.13 10.72
N VAL A 8 7.70 -5.86 10.30
CA VAL A 8 6.79 -5.51 9.21
C VAL A 8 5.44 -5.06 9.76
N TYR A 9 4.99 -5.73 10.82
CA TYR A 9 3.76 -5.40 11.52
C TYR A 9 3.93 -5.68 13.03
N SER A 10 3.53 -4.71 13.85
CA SER A 10 3.71 -4.76 15.30
C SER A 10 2.68 -5.67 15.98
N GLY A 11 3.04 -6.22 17.11
CA GLY A 11 2.19 -7.08 17.93
C GLY A 11 2.99 -8.21 18.56
N VAL A 12 2.34 -9.02 19.37
CA VAL A 12 2.93 -10.19 20.01
C VAL A 12 2.20 -11.45 19.54
N ALA A 13 2.95 -12.39 18.99
CA ALA A 13 2.45 -13.74 18.71
C ALA A 13 3.19 -14.76 19.57
N ILE A 14 2.46 -15.72 20.12
CA ILE A 14 3.00 -16.83 20.94
C ILE A 14 2.41 -18.12 20.39
N GLY A 15 3.26 -19.06 20.00
CA GLY A 15 2.81 -20.32 19.44
C GLY A 15 3.97 -21.25 19.09
N ARG A 16 3.62 -22.41 18.54
CA ARG A 16 4.61 -23.34 18.01
C ARG A 16 5.18 -22.79 16.70
N LEU A 17 6.45 -22.99 16.51
CA LEU A 17 7.16 -22.67 15.28
C LEU A 17 6.92 -23.79 14.26
N ALA A 18 6.58 -23.43 13.04
CA ALA A 18 6.45 -24.37 11.93
C ALA A 18 7.28 -23.87 10.75
N ILE A 19 8.28 -24.64 10.35
CA ILE A 19 9.12 -24.31 9.21
C ILE A 19 8.39 -24.73 7.92
N TYR A 20 8.03 -23.73 7.13
CA TYR A 20 7.53 -23.96 5.79
C TYR A 20 8.70 -24.32 4.87
N ARG A 21 8.76 -25.57 4.48
CA ARG A 21 9.75 -26.04 3.51
C ARG A 21 9.08 -26.13 2.15
N LYS A 22 9.61 -25.36 1.20
CA LYS A 22 9.28 -25.62 -0.20
C LYS A 22 9.64 -27.09 -0.47
N SER A 23 8.70 -27.87 -0.99
CA SER A 23 9.06 -29.16 -1.52
C SER A 23 10.07 -28.88 -2.64
N GLU A 24 11.35 -29.13 -2.37
CA GLU A 24 12.33 -29.21 -3.45
C GLU A 24 11.84 -30.37 -4.33
N ASN A 25 11.15 -30.00 -5.40
CA ASN A 25 10.85 -30.96 -6.46
C ASN A 25 12.19 -31.38 -7.03
N GLN A 26 12.80 -32.45 -6.47
CA GLN A 26 13.99 -33.01 -7.05
C GLN A 26 13.63 -33.56 -8.42
N VAL A 27 13.86 -32.70 -9.41
CA VAL A 27 13.61 -33.05 -10.80
C VAL A 27 14.79 -33.83 -11.32
N LYS A 28 14.56 -35.11 -11.62
CA LYS A 28 15.58 -35.98 -12.26
C LYS A 28 15.41 -35.92 -13.76
N ARG A 29 16.55 -35.85 -14.46
CA ARG A 29 16.57 -35.99 -15.91
C ARG A 29 16.34 -37.43 -16.27
N GLU A 30 15.22 -37.73 -16.90
CA GLU A 30 14.88 -39.07 -17.38
C GLU A 30 14.79 -39.08 -18.90
N LYS A 31 15.28 -40.16 -19.51
CA LYS A 31 15.19 -40.35 -20.97
C LYS A 31 13.82 -40.93 -21.31
N ILE A 32 13.12 -40.32 -22.24
CA ILE A 32 11.82 -40.77 -22.72
C ILE A 32 11.92 -41.30 -24.16
N THR A 33 10.97 -42.13 -24.56
CA THR A 33 10.89 -42.69 -25.89
C THR A 33 9.73 -42.13 -26.73
N ASP A 34 8.66 -41.70 -26.09
CA ASP A 34 7.46 -41.14 -26.73
C ASP A 34 7.35 -39.64 -26.40
N THR A 35 8.00 -38.83 -27.22
CA THR A 35 8.03 -37.38 -27.05
C THR A 35 6.66 -36.72 -27.23
N ALA A 36 5.83 -37.26 -28.14
CA ALA A 36 4.50 -36.72 -28.39
C ALA A 36 3.57 -36.90 -27.18
N LYS A 37 3.65 -38.03 -26.51
CA LYS A 37 2.93 -38.30 -25.28
C LYS A 37 3.41 -37.40 -24.15
N GLU A 38 4.69 -37.13 -24.07
CA GLU A 38 5.28 -36.31 -23.02
C GLU A 38 4.96 -34.81 -23.22
N VAL A 39 4.98 -34.32 -24.46
CA VAL A 39 4.51 -32.98 -24.79
C VAL A 39 3.05 -32.80 -24.39
N LYS A 40 2.20 -33.77 -24.69
CA LYS A 40 0.80 -33.74 -24.27
C LYS A 40 0.65 -33.71 -22.75
N ARG A 41 1.47 -34.48 -22.02
CA ARG A 41 1.49 -34.50 -20.56
C ARG A 41 1.86 -33.12 -20.00
N PHE A 42 2.82 -32.42 -20.62
CA PHE A 42 3.13 -31.03 -20.29
C PHE A 42 1.96 -30.10 -20.58
N GLU A 43 1.33 -30.20 -21.74
CA GLU A 43 0.17 -29.37 -22.08
C GLU A 43 -0.98 -29.54 -21.09
N ASP A 44 -1.32 -30.78 -20.73
CA ASP A 44 -2.37 -31.09 -19.74
C ASP A 44 -2.02 -30.50 -18.35
N ALA A 45 -0.75 -30.58 -17.95
CA ALA A 45 -0.26 -30.01 -16.68
C ALA A 45 -0.31 -28.46 -16.70
N LYS A 46 0.09 -27.84 -17.82
CA LYS A 46 0.00 -26.40 -18.04
C LYS A 46 -1.45 -25.90 -17.92
N ASP A 47 -2.39 -26.59 -18.56
CA ASP A 47 -3.80 -26.22 -18.51
C ASP A 47 -4.40 -26.39 -17.12
N THR A 48 -3.98 -27.42 -16.39
CA THR A 48 -4.32 -27.60 -14.97
C THR A 48 -3.76 -26.48 -14.11
N ALA A 49 -2.49 -26.07 -14.34
CA ALA A 49 -1.88 -24.95 -13.64
C ALA A 49 -2.65 -23.63 -13.86
N LYS A 50 -3.09 -23.36 -15.10
CA LYS A 50 -3.91 -22.20 -15.44
C LYS A 50 -5.24 -22.20 -14.69
N GLN A 51 -5.93 -23.33 -14.60
CA GLN A 51 -7.19 -23.45 -13.85
C GLN A 51 -6.97 -23.19 -12.35
N GLN A 52 -5.89 -23.71 -11.78
CA GLN A 52 -5.54 -23.44 -10.39
C GLN A 52 -5.24 -21.96 -10.16
N LEU A 53 -4.49 -21.30 -11.05
CA LEU A 53 -4.19 -19.87 -10.98
C LEU A 53 -5.45 -19.01 -11.11
N ALA A 54 -6.39 -19.38 -11.96
CA ALA A 54 -7.68 -18.70 -12.04
C ALA A 54 -8.47 -18.80 -10.72
N GLY A 55 -8.48 -19.98 -10.09
CA GLY A 55 -9.08 -20.17 -8.77
C GLY A 55 -8.39 -19.36 -7.66
N LEU A 56 -7.07 -19.23 -7.73
CA LEU A 56 -6.28 -18.39 -6.82
C LEU A 56 -6.56 -16.90 -7.05
N TYR A 57 -6.72 -16.47 -8.29
CA TYR A 57 -7.15 -15.12 -8.63
C TYR A 57 -8.48 -14.77 -7.96
N ASP A 58 -9.50 -15.60 -8.14
CA ASP A 58 -10.83 -15.41 -7.56
C ASP A 58 -10.80 -15.35 -6.01
N LYS A 59 -9.95 -16.16 -5.40
CA LYS A 59 -9.74 -16.16 -3.94
C LYS A 59 -9.02 -14.88 -3.50
N ALA A 60 -7.93 -14.54 -4.15
CA ALA A 60 -7.14 -13.34 -3.85
C ALA A 60 -7.95 -12.06 -4.04
N LEU A 61 -8.77 -11.98 -5.10
CA LEU A 61 -9.65 -10.84 -5.37
C LEU A 61 -10.58 -10.54 -4.17
N LYS A 62 -11.10 -11.58 -3.54
CA LYS A 62 -11.99 -11.46 -2.36
C LYS A 62 -11.24 -11.13 -1.07
N GLU A 63 -10.03 -11.62 -0.92
CA GLU A 63 -9.29 -11.59 0.35
C GLU A 63 -8.29 -10.43 0.47
N VAL A 64 -7.63 -10.07 -0.62
CA VAL A 64 -6.52 -9.09 -0.62
C VAL A 64 -6.68 -8.00 -1.70
N GLY A 65 -7.75 -8.04 -2.48
CA GLY A 65 -8.10 -7.03 -3.48
C GLY A 65 -7.47 -7.25 -4.86
N GLU A 66 -7.93 -6.47 -5.84
CA GLU A 66 -7.64 -6.63 -7.26
C GLU A 66 -6.14 -6.48 -7.59
N VAL A 67 -5.47 -5.51 -7.00
CA VAL A 67 -4.04 -5.24 -7.24
C VAL A 67 -3.17 -6.45 -6.88
N ASN A 68 -3.45 -7.07 -5.74
CA ASN A 68 -2.70 -8.26 -5.30
C ASN A 68 -3.14 -9.54 -6.02
N ALA A 69 -4.38 -9.58 -6.53
CA ALA A 69 -4.87 -10.68 -7.34
C ALA A 69 -4.28 -10.68 -8.75
N ALA A 70 -3.94 -9.51 -9.31
CA ALA A 70 -3.42 -9.36 -10.67
C ALA A 70 -2.15 -10.19 -10.95
N ILE A 71 -1.36 -10.53 -9.93
CA ILE A 71 -0.20 -11.40 -10.08
C ILE A 71 -0.58 -12.77 -10.67
N PHE A 72 -1.76 -13.29 -10.34
CA PHE A 72 -2.21 -14.58 -10.86
C PHE A 72 -2.66 -14.51 -12.33
N GLU A 73 -3.09 -13.33 -12.82
CA GLU A 73 -3.28 -13.11 -14.25
C GLU A 73 -1.95 -13.09 -15.00
N VAL A 74 -0.95 -12.42 -14.43
CA VAL A 74 0.39 -12.39 -15.00
C VAL A 74 0.97 -13.80 -15.08
N HIS A 75 0.81 -14.62 -14.03
CA HIS A 75 1.23 -16.02 -14.05
C HIS A 75 0.52 -16.84 -15.14
N GLN A 76 -0.77 -16.58 -15.39
CA GLN A 76 -1.49 -17.23 -16.49
C GLN A 76 -0.99 -16.76 -17.87
N ILE A 77 -0.61 -15.49 -18.02
CA ILE A 77 -0.01 -14.95 -19.24
C ILE A 77 1.35 -15.62 -19.49
N MET A 78 2.20 -15.78 -18.47
CA MET A 78 3.48 -16.47 -18.57
C MET A 78 3.34 -17.92 -19.04
N LEU A 79 2.32 -18.64 -18.59
CA LEU A 79 2.01 -20.00 -19.05
C LEU A 79 1.52 -20.06 -20.51
N ASN A 80 1.13 -18.95 -21.10
CA ASN A 80 0.74 -18.84 -22.50
C ASN A 80 1.85 -18.23 -23.39
N ASP A 81 2.98 -17.87 -22.80
CA ASP A 81 4.11 -17.33 -23.54
C ASP A 81 4.66 -18.35 -24.52
N LEU A 82 4.74 -17.95 -25.80
CA LEU A 82 5.13 -18.86 -26.89
C LEU A 82 6.59 -19.30 -26.75
N ASP A 83 7.49 -18.38 -26.38
CA ASP A 83 8.91 -18.67 -26.26
C ASP A 83 9.16 -19.66 -25.10
N TYR A 84 8.42 -19.50 -24.00
CA TYR A 84 8.46 -20.41 -22.85
C TYR A 84 7.96 -21.81 -23.24
N ILE A 85 6.80 -21.91 -23.91
CA ILE A 85 6.20 -23.16 -24.35
C ILE A 85 7.09 -23.87 -25.38
N GLU A 86 7.57 -23.14 -26.40
CA GLU A 86 8.44 -23.69 -27.43
C GLU A 86 9.77 -24.19 -26.85
N SER A 87 10.36 -23.46 -25.90
CA SER A 87 11.59 -23.89 -25.22
C SER A 87 11.42 -25.23 -24.51
N ILE A 88 10.30 -25.42 -23.80
CA ILE A 88 9.98 -26.69 -23.12
C ILE A 88 9.75 -27.82 -24.15
N THR A 89 8.92 -27.56 -25.15
CA THR A 89 8.58 -28.55 -26.18
C THR A 89 9.81 -28.97 -26.97
N ASN A 90 10.63 -28.01 -27.40
CA ASN A 90 11.89 -28.31 -28.10
C ASN A 90 12.87 -29.13 -27.23
N MET A 91 12.90 -28.87 -25.92
CA MET A 91 13.74 -29.65 -25.02
C MET A 91 13.24 -31.11 -24.88
N ILE A 92 11.92 -31.30 -24.75
CA ILE A 92 11.30 -32.63 -24.70
C ILE A 92 11.60 -33.40 -26.00
N GLU A 93 11.32 -32.78 -27.14
CA GLU A 93 11.48 -33.44 -28.45
C GLU A 93 12.93 -33.63 -28.86
N GLY A 94 13.75 -32.56 -28.72
CA GLY A 94 15.14 -32.59 -29.20
C GLY A 94 16.09 -33.36 -28.28
N GLN A 95 15.89 -33.31 -26.97
CA GLN A 95 16.74 -34.01 -26.00
C GLN A 95 16.15 -35.30 -25.46
N GLN A 96 14.92 -35.64 -25.82
CA GLN A 96 14.19 -36.81 -25.35
C GLN A 96 14.17 -36.93 -23.82
N VAL A 97 13.83 -35.85 -23.13
CA VAL A 97 13.77 -35.77 -21.67
C VAL A 97 12.33 -35.64 -21.17
N ASN A 98 12.09 -36.02 -19.92
CA ASN A 98 10.78 -35.89 -19.26
C ASN A 98 10.36 -34.44 -19.10
N ALA A 99 9.06 -34.22 -19.05
CA ALA A 99 8.44 -32.88 -18.97
C ALA A 99 8.89 -32.13 -17.71
N GLU A 100 8.99 -32.79 -16.55
CA GLU A 100 9.45 -32.17 -15.31
C GLU A 100 10.82 -31.49 -15.48
N TYR A 101 11.76 -32.22 -16.09
CA TYR A 101 13.12 -31.72 -16.33
C TYR A 101 13.11 -30.55 -17.33
N ALA A 102 12.34 -30.64 -18.40
CA ALA A 102 12.22 -29.60 -19.41
C ALA A 102 11.62 -28.31 -18.81
N VAL A 103 10.56 -28.44 -18.02
CA VAL A 103 9.91 -27.29 -17.35
C VAL A 103 10.84 -26.64 -16.32
N ALA A 104 11.48 -27.43 -15.45
CA ALA A 104 12.38 -26.91 -14.42
C ALA A 104 13.57 -26.17 -15.05
N THR A 105 14.24 -26.79 -16.03
CA THR A 105 15.41 -26.21 -16.70
C THR A 105 15.04 -24.93 -17.47
N THR A 106 13.91 -24.93 -18.17
CA THR A 106 13.43 -23.73 -18.87
C THR A 106 13.07 -22.63 -17.88
N GLY A 107 12.38 -22.97 -16.78
CA GLY A 107 12.03 -22.03 -15.72
C GLY A 107 13.27 -21.38 -15.10
N ASP A 108 14.31 -22.15 -14.80
CA ASP A 108 15.58 -21.61 -14.30
C ASP A 108 16.24 -20.67 -15.31
N THR A 109 16.31 -21.08 -16.59
CA THR A 109 16.90 -20.27 -17.67
C THR A 109 16.19 -18.93 -17.85
N PHE A 110 14.87 -18.93 -17.91
CA PHE A 110 14.08 -17.70 -18.05
C PHE A 110 14.18 -16.83 -16.79
N SER A 111 14.17 -17.44 -15.60
CA SER A 111 14.36 -16.70 -14.36
C SER A 111 15.72 -16.01 -14.29
N GLU A 112 16.80 -16.70 -14.69
CA GLU A 112 18.14 -16.11 -14.78
C GLU A 112 18.22 -14.98 -15.82
N MET A 113 17.56 -15.16 -16.96
CA MET A 113 17.46 -14.09 -17.97
C MET A 113 16.79 -12.85 -17.42
N PHE A 114 15.64 -12.99 -16.77
CA PHE A 114 14.92 -11.85 -16.16
C PHE A 114 15.74 -11.21 -15.02
N ALA A 115 16.39 -12.02 -14.19
CA ALA A 115 17.23 -11.52 -13.10
C ALA A 115 18.46 -10.72 -13.59
N ALA A 116 18.93 -11.00 -14.81
CA ALA A 116 20.06 -10.31 -15.42
C ALA A 116 19.69 -9.03 -16.19
N MET A 117 18.40 -8.71 -16.31
CA MET A 117 17.95 -7.48 -16.99
C MET A 117 18.21 -6.24 -16.13
N ASP A 118 18.51 -5.10 -16.78
CA ASP A 118 18.71 -3.82 -16.08
C ASP A 118 17.42 -3.15 -15.60
N ASP A 119 16.26 -3.72 -15.92
CA ASP A 119 14.94 -3.28 -15.55
C ASP A 119 14.49 -3.91 -14.22
N ASP A 120 14.19 -3.09 -13.21
CA ASP A 120 13.78 -3.56 -11.87
C ASP A 120 12.49 -4.38 -11.91
N TYR A 121 11.53 -3.98 -12.75
CA TYR A 121 10.27 -4.69 -12.93
C TYR A 121 10.49 -6.09 -13.50
N MET A 122 11.38 -6.21 -14.50
CA MET A 122 11.73 -7.51 -15.08
C MET A 122 12.51 -8.39 -14.10
N ARG A 123 13.40 -7.81 -13.28
CA ARG A 123 14.09 -8.55 -12.23
C ARG A 123 13.15 -9.16 -11.19
N GLU A 124 12.10 -8.42 -10.80
CA GLU A 124 11.08 -8.94 -9.88
C GLU A 124 10.32 -10.14 -10.49
N ARG A 125 10.13 -10.17 -11.82
CA ARG A 125 9.49 -11.26 -12.55
C ARG A 125 10.29 -12.58 -12.56
N ALA A 126 11.57 -12.55 -12.24
CA ALA A 126 12.36 -13.77 -12.13
C ALA A 126 11.81 -14.77 -11.10
N ALA A 127 11.29 -14.26 -9.98
CA ALA A 127 10.63 -15.08 -8.96
C ALA A 127 9.29 -15.66 -9.44
N ASP A 128 8.54 -14.89 -10.22
CA ASP A 128 7.25 -15.31 -10.77
C ASP A 128 7.41 -16.46 -11.76
N VAL A 129 8.43 -16.41 -12.63
CA VAL A 129 8.74 -17.51 -13.56
C VAL A 129 9.04 -18.81 -12.81
N ARG A 130 9.79 -18.73 -11.71
CA ARG A 130 10.07 -19.89 -10.86
C ARG A 130 8.81 -20.44 -10.21
N ASP A 131 7.94 -19.58 -9.69
CA ASP A 131 6.69 -19.99 -9.05
C ASP A 131 5.78 -20.75 -10.05
N VAL A 132 5.62 -20.20 -11.24
CA VAL A 132 4.84 -20.80 -12.34
C VAL A 132 5.43 -22.14 -12.75
N SER A 133 6.75 -22.23 -12.97
CA SER A 133 7.43 -23.46 -13.39
C SER A 133 7.34 -24.55 -12.31
N ASN A 134 7.58 -24.20 -11.04
CA ASN A 134 7.45 -25.11 -9.92
C ASN A 134 6.04 -25.67 -9.78
N ARG A 135 5.01 -24.86 -10.04
CA ARG A 135 3.62 -25.31 -10.06
C ARG A 135 3.38 -26.38 -11.12
N VAL A 136 3.84 -26.14 -12.34
CA VAL A 136 3.70 -27.12 -13.43
C VAL A 136 4.44 -28.42 -13.09
N VAL A 137 5.66 -28.33 -12.54
CA VAL A 137 6.44 -29.50 -12.09
C VAL A 137 5.69 -30.27 -11.00
N SER A 138 5.13 -29.60 -10.01
CA SER A 138 4.35 -30.25 -8.93
C SER A 138 3.13 -31.01 -9.49
N ILE A 139 2.44 -30.43 -10.47
CA ILE A 139 1.31 -31.11 -11.14
C ILE A 139 1.78 -32.34 -11.91
N LEU A 140 2.89 -32.23 -12.65
CA LEU A 140 3.49 -33.36 -13.39
C LEU A 140 3.88 -34.50 -12.47
N GLN A 141 4.38 -34.22 -11.26
CA GLN A 141 4.75 -35.17 -10.24
C GLN A 141 3.57 -35.78 -9.47
N GLY A 142 2.35 -35.26 -9.68
CA GLY A 142 1.16 -35.68 -8.94
C GLY A 142 1.11 -35.17 -7.49
N ASN A 143 1.96 -34.20 -7.14
CA ASN A 143 2.00 -33.59 -5.81
C ASN A 143 0.96 -32.45 -5.76
N GLY A 144 -0.27 -32.78 -5.44
CA GLY A 144 -1.34 -31.80 -5.24
C GLY A 144 -1.23 -31.15 -3.88
N GLY A 145 -0.69 -29.91 -3.85
CA GLY A 145 -0.80 -28.97 -2.75
C GLY A 145 0.04 -29.29 -1.51
N ASN A 146 0.93 -28.37 -1.14
CA ASN A 146 1.50 -28.31 0.20
C ASN A 146 0.43 -27.79 1.16
N ASP A 147 -0.37 -28.66 1.75
CA ASP A 147 -1.16 -28.31 2.91
C ASP A 147 -0.24 -28.07 4.10
N LEU A 148 -0.22 -26.85 4.64
CA LEU A 148 0.19 -26.64 6.01
C LEU A 148 -0.83 -27.35 6.92
N ASN A 149 -0.66 -28.66 7.09
CA ASN A 149 -1.43 -29.48 8.02
C ASN A 149 -0.95 -29.24 9.45
N ALA A 150 -1.03 -27.98 9.94
CA ALA A 150 -0.96 -27.71 11.35
C ALA A 150 -2.35 -27.86 11.93
N ASP A 151 -2.53 -28.79 12.85
CA ASP A 151 -3.80 -28.98 13.57
C ASP A 151 -4.10 -27.79 14.49
N GLU A 152 -3.07 -27.04 14.90
CA GLU A 152 -3.15 -25.86 15.75
C GLU A 152 -2.55 -24.61 15.05
N PRO A 153 -2.96 -23.39 15.45
CA PRO A 153 -2.35 -22.16 14.94
C PRO A 153 -0.85 -22.06 15.26
N VAL A 154 -0.03 -21.70 14.26
CA VAL A 154 1.44 -21.70 14.34
C VAL A 154 2.05 -20.36 13.96
N ILE A 155 3.29 -20.14 14.40
CA ILE A 155 4.18 -19.11 13.87
C ILE A 155 4.90 -19.73 12.66
N LEU A 156 4.64 -19.19 11.47
CA LEU A 156 5.18 -19.70 10.24
C LEU A 156 6.57 -19.13 9.96
N LEU A 157 7.56 -20.01 9.88
CA LEU A 157 8.93 -19.68 9.50
C LEU A 157 9.14 -20.10 8.05
N ALA A 158 9.69 -19.24 7.20
CA ALA A 158 9.99 -19.56 5.80
C ALA A 158 11.26 -18.83 5.34
N ASP A 159 11.88 -19.32 4.27
CA ASP A 159 12.96 -18.55 3.61
C ASP A 159 12.38 -17.31 2.94
N ASP A 160 11.34 -17.51 2.15
CA ASP A 160 10.46 -16.52 1.55
C ASP A 160 9.16 -17.21 1.13
N LEU A 161 8.07 -16.47 0.97
CA LEU A 161 6.78 -17.00 0.55
C LEU A 161 6.36 -16.39 -0.78
N ALA A 162 6.13 -17.25 -1.77
CA ALA A 162 5.58 -16.81 -3.04
C ALA A 162 4.10 -16.36 -2.90
N PRO A 163 3.60 -15.49 -3.80
CA PRO A 163 2.21 -15.06 -3.78
C PRO A 163 1.20 -16.21 -3.78
N SER A 164 1.45 -17.23 -4.58
CA SER A 164 0.60 -18.42 -4.68
C SER A 164 0.58 -19.26 -3.39
N GLU A 165 1.67 -19.28 -2.65
CA GLU A 165 1.78 -19.94 -1.36
C GLU A 165 0.97 -19.17 -0.29
N THR A 166 1.11 -17.85 -0.26
CA THR A 166 0.43 -16.99 0.73
C THR A 166 -1.10 -17.03 0.62
N VAL A 167 -1.65 -17.14 -0.59
CA VAL A 167 -3.10 -17.23 -0.81
C VAL A 167 -3.67 -18.60 -0.48
N GLN A 168 -2.84 -19.65 -0.53
CA GLN A 168 -3.26 -21.00 -0.16
C GLN A 168 -3.28 -21.25 1.36
N LEU A 169 -2.58 -20.42 2.14
CA LEU A 169 -2.54 -20.56 3.59
C LEU A 169 -3.94 -20.43 4.23
N ASP A 170 -4.22 -21.30 5.18
CA ASP A 170 -5.35 -21.12 6.09
C ASP A 170 -5.00 -20.03 7.11
N LYS A 171 -5.53 -18.85 6.88
CA LYS A 171 -5.27 -17.66 7.70
C LYS A 171 -5.63 -17.84 9.17
N SER A 172 -6.59 -18.71 9.48
CA SER A 172 -6.99 -19.01 10.85
C SER A 172 -5.92 -19.79 11.63
N LYS A 173 -4.98 -20.41 10.91
CA LYS A 173 -3.90 -21.24 11.47
C LYS A 173 -2.54 -20.53 11.49
N VAL A 174 -2.46 -19.27 11.09
CA VAL A 174 -1.21 -18.50 11.10
C VAL A 174 -1.26 -17.40 12.14
N LEU A 175 -0.40 -17.49 13.16
CA LEU A 175 -0.27 -16.50 14.22
C LEU A 175 0.70 -15.37 13.86
N SER A 176 1.70 -15.66 13.06
CA SER A 176 2.75 -14.73 12.66
C SER A 176 3.54 -15.28 11.48
N PHE A 177 4.13 -14.39 10.69
CA PHE A 177 5.12 -14.73 9.66
C PHE A 177 6.52 -14.29 10.09
N VAL A 178 7.50 -15.15 9.88
CA VAL A 178 8.92 -14.83 10.08
C VAL A 178 9.70 -15.36 8.87
N THR A 179 10.35 -14.48 8.12
CA THR A 179 11.10 -14.89 6.92
C THR A 179 12.58 -14.53 7.02
N ARG A 180 13.46 -15.36 6.40
CA ARG A 180 14.89 -15.08 6.25
C ARG A 180 15.13 -13.97 5.24
N HIS A 181 14.38 -13.98 4.16
CA HIS A 181 14.49 -13.00 3.07
C HIS A 181 13.19 -12.21 2.93
N GLY A 182 13.22 -11.20 2.11
CA GLY A 182 12.06 -10.36 1.81
C GLY A 182 12.29 -8.88 2.14
N SER A 183 11.40 -8.06 1.62
CA SER A 183 11.36 -6.62 1.90
C SER A 183 10.08 -6.24 2.65
N THR A 184 10.03 -5.03 3.17
CA THR A 184 8.82 -4.50 3.81
C THR A 184 7.63 -4.37 2.85
N ASN A 185 7.88 -4.49 1.55
CA ASN A 185 6.88 -4.48 0.47
C ASN A 185 6.65 -5.86 -0.14
N SER A 186 7.25 -6.92 0.40
CA SER A 186 7.01 -8.29 -0.07
C SER A 186 5.56 -8.73 0.12
N HIS A 187 5.12 -9.72 -0.65
CA HIS A 187 3.76 -10.27 -0.53
C HIS A 187 3.46 -10.79 0.89
N THR A 188 4.44 -11.39 1.55
CA THR A 188 4.32 -11.82 2.97
C THR A 188 4.08 -10.63 3.89
N ALA A 189 4.77 -9.51 3.66
CA ALA A 189 4.60 -8.28 4.42
C ALA A 189 3.20 -7.67 4.22
N ILE A 190 2.72 -7.63 2.99
CA ILE A 190 1.38 -7.15 2.65
C ILE A 190 0.32 -8.05 3.31
N LEU A 191 0.47 -9.36 3.22
CA LEU A 191 -0.45 -10.31 3.83
C LEU A 191 -0.51 -10.16 5.35
N ALA A 192 0.64 -10.03 6.02
CA ALA A 192 0.70 -9.83 7.47
C ALA A 192 -0.05 -8.56 7.91
N ARG A 193 0.13 -7.46 7.17
CA ARG A 193 -0.62 -6.21 7.42
C ARG A 193 -2.12 -6.38 7.20
N THR A 194 -2.51 -7.08 6.13
CA THR A 194 -3.94 -7.36 5.83
C THR A 194 -4.58 -8.23 6.90
N MET A 195 -3.83 -9.20 7.43
CA MET A 195 -4.29 -10.08 8.50
C MET A 195 -4.19 -9.44 9.90
N ASN A 196 -3.53 -8.30 10.04
CA ASN A 196 -3.22 -7.64 11.32
C ASN A 196 -2.47 -8.57 12.30
N ILE A 197 -1.55 -9.38 11.80
CA ILE A 197 -0.70 -10.27 12.60
C ILE A 197 0.76 -9.84 12.58
N PRO A 198 1.51 -10.07 13.68
CA PRO A 198 2.94 -9.73 13.73
C PRO A 198 3.71 -10.41 12.62
N ALA A 199 4.69 -9.70 12.06
CA ALA A 199 5.59 -10.30 11.06
C ALA A 199 6.98 -9.69 11.12
N LEU A 200 7.98 -10.55 10.90
CA LEU A 200 9.39 -10.20 10.85
C LEU A 200 10.02 -10.68 9.54
N ILE A 201 10.95 -9.91 9.03
CA ILE A 201 11.80 -10.26 7.89
C ILE A 201 13.28 -10.16 8.26
N GLY A 202 14.14 -10.85 7.52
CA GLY A 202 15.59 -10.82 7.77
C GLY A 202 16.00 -11.57 9.04
N VAL A 203 15.27 -12.63 9.40
CA VAL A 203 15.55 -13.46 10.59
C VAL A 203 16.27 -14.73 10.18
N ASP A 204 17.52 -14.86 10.57
CA ASP A 204 18.32 -16.08 10.32
C ASP A 204 18.08 -17.10 11.44
N PHE A 205 17.01 -17.89 11.30
CA PHE A 205 16.65 -18.95 12.26
C PHE A 205 17.29 -20.28 11.88
N PRO A 206 17.70 -21.13 12.88
CA PRO A 206 18.23 -22.45 12.60
C PRO A 206 17.15 -23.46 12.23
N GLU A 207 17.54 -24.54 11.54
CA GLU A 207 16.61 -25.57 11.04
C GLU A 207 16.02 -26.49 12.14
N ASP A 208 16.66 -26.53 13.31
CA ASP A 208 16.24 -27.39 14.42
C ASP A 208 15.18 -26.76 15.33
N VAL A 209 14.54 -25.66 14.90
CA VAL A 209 13.53 -24.95 15.70
C VAL A 209 12.11 -25.39 15.43
N ASP A 210 11.91 -26.23 14.44
CA ASP A 210 10.58 -26.74 14.06
C ASP A 210 9.88 -27.43 15.24
N GLY A 211 8.62 -27.11 15.50
CA GLY A 211 7.82 -27.61 16.62
C GLY A 211 8.14 -27.00 17.99
N LYS A 212 9.22 -26.22 18.15
CA LYS A 212 9.53 -25.52 19.42
C LYS A 212 8.54 -24.39 19.68
N MET A 213 8.41 -23.99 20.94
CA MET A 213 7.66 -22.79 21.28
C MET A 213 8.43 -21.54 20.91
N GLY A 214 7.71 -20.54 20.38
CA GLY A 214 8.29 -19.28 19.99
C GLY A 214 7.43 -18.08 20.39
N ILE A 215 8.08 -16.93 20.54
CA ILE A 215 7.44 -15.63 20.73
C ILE A 215 7.95 -14.71 19.62
N VAL A 216 7.06 -14.10 18.86
CA VAL A 216 7.37 -13.02 17.93
C VAL A 216 6.97 -11.71 18.60
N ASP A 217 7.93 -10.83 18.80
CA ASP A 217 7.73 -9.47 19.28
C ASP A 217 7.94 -8.49 18.09
N GLY A 218 6.84 -8.15 17.44
CA GLY A 218 6.84 -7.19 16.33
C GLY A 218 7.07 -5.74 16.77
N TYR A 219 7.02 -5.41 18.07
CA TYR A 219 7.38 -4.09 18.57
C TYR A 219 8.89 -3.91 18.61
N GLU A 220 9.60 -4.95 19.08
CA GLU A 220 11.06 -4.94 19.22
C GLU A 220 11.77 -5.54 18.00
N GLY A 221 11.01 -6.09 17.05
CA GLY A 221 11.57 -6.70 15.83
C GLY A 221 12.37 -7.98 16.10
N ARG A 222 11.95 -8.82 17.05
CA ARG A 222 12.69 -10.03 17.44
C ARG A 222 11.81 -11.27 17.59
N ILE A 223 12.41 -12.43 17.39
CA ILE A 223 11.84 -13.73 17.72
C ILE A 223 12.61 -14.35 18.89
N ILE A 224 11.90 -14.92 19.86
CA ILE A 224 12.45 -15.66 21.00
C ILE A 224 12.03 -17.12 20.84
N ILE A 225 13.02 -17.98 20.66
CA ILE A 225 12.83 -19.44 20.45
C ILE A 225 13.12 -20.14 21.76
N ASP A 226 12.23 -21.07 22.13
CA ASP A 226 12.29 -21.83 23.36
C ASP A 226 12.48 -20.92 24.59
N PRO A 227 11.51 -19.99 24.83
CA PRO A 227 11.63 -18.99 25.88
C PRO A 227 11.55 -19.64 27.27
N PRO A 228 12.34 -19.14 28.27
CA PRO A 228 12.15 -19.50 29.67
C PRO A 228 10.75 -19.19 30.16
N VAL A 229 10.27 -19.93 31.18
CA VAL A 229 8.92 -19.76 31.74
C VAL A 229 8.62 -18.30 32.12
N SER A 230 9.57 -17.63 32.78
CA SER A 230 9.40 -16.23 33.18
C SER A 230 9.24 -15.26 32.00
N VAL A 231 9.91 -15.53 30.88
CA VAL A 231 9.77 -14.74 29.64
C VAL A 231 8.42 -15.04 29.00
N MET A 232 8.01 -16.29 28.98
CA MET A 232 6.70 -16.71 28.46
C MET A 232 5.56 -16.01 29.21
N GLU A 233 5.59 -16.02 30.54
CA GLU A 233 4.58 -15.35 31.40
C GLU A 233 4.53 -13.85 31.16
N ALA A 234 5.70 -13.19 31.04
CA ALA A 234 5.77 -11.76 30.73
C ALA A 234 5.14 -11.41 29.38
N TYR A 235 5.39 -12.24 28.35
CA TYR A 235 4.82 -12.01 27.02
C TYR A 235 3.35 -12.42 26.91
N GLN A 236 2.89 -13.41 27.64
CA GLN A 236 1.46 -13.72 27.76
C GLN A 236 0.70 -12.53 28.35
N LYS A 237 1.25 -11.91 29.40
CA LYS A 237 0.69 -10.69 29.99
C LYS A 237 0.69 -9.54 28.99
N LYS A 238 1.80 -9.29 28.31
CA LYS A 238 1.91 -8.25 27.25
C LYS A 238 0.88 -8.47 26.15
N LYS A 239 0.72 -9.71 25.68
CA LYS A 239 -0.28 -10.08 24.66
C LYS A 239 -1.71 -9.81 25.14
N ALA A 240 -2.04 -10.23 26.36
CA ALA A 240 -3.37 -9.99 26.94
C ALA A 240 -3.66 -8.49 27.09
N GLU A 241 -2.68 -7.69 27.52
CA GLU A 241 -2.80 -6.23 27.59
C GLU A 241 -3.01 -5.60 26.19
N ASP A 242 -2.33 -6.09 25.16
CA ASP A 242 -2.49 -5.61 23.78
C ASP A 242 -3.88 -5.99 23.22
N GLU A 243 -4.35 -7.20 23.48
CA GLU A 243 -5.69 -7.65 23.06
C GLU A 243 -6.78 -6.83 23.76
N GLU A 244 -6.62 -6.55 25.04
CA GLU A 244 -7.56 -5.71 25.78
C GLU A 244 -7.55 -4.27 25.28
N LYS A 245 -6.38 -3.68 25.00
CA LYS A 245 -6.28 -2.36 24.34
C LYS A 245 -6.99 -2.35 22.99
N LYS A 246 -6.78 -3.37 22.15
CA LYS A 246 -7.47 -3.49 20.85
C LYS A 246 -8.98 -3.58 21.05
N ARG A 247 -9.46 -4.35 22.02
CA ARG A 247 -10.88 -4.48 22.35
C ARG A 247 -11.47 -3.14 22.77
N LEU A 248 -10.80 -2.43 23.69
CA LEU A 248 -11.24 -1.11 24.15
C LEU A 248 -11.29 -0.08 23.03
N LEU A 249 -10.33 -0.13 22.08
CA LEU A 249 -10.36 0.71 20.90
C LEU A 249 -11.59 0.43 20.01
N GLN A 250 -11.99 -0.83 19.86
CA GLN A 250 -13.19 -1.17 19.08
C GLN A 250 -14.48 -0.59 19.70
N GLU A 251 -14.54 -0.39 21.02
CA GLU A 251 -15.67 0.25 21.70
C GLU A 251 -15.82 1.74 21.39
N LEU A 252 -14.77 2.34 20.79
CA LEU A 252 -14.81 3.74 20.34
C LEU A 252 -15.50 3.92 18.99
N LYS A 253 -15.81 2.86 18.26
CA LYS A 253 -16.58 2.96 17.02
C LYS A 253 -17.96 3.58 17.30
N GLY A 254 -18.38 4.48 16.43
CA GLY A 254 -19.61 5.26 16.58
C GLY A 254 -19.54 6.39 17.61
N LYS A 255 -18.41 6.59 18.29
CA LYS A 255 -18.24 7.71 19.22
C LYS A 255 -17.77 8.95 18.47
N GLU A 256 -18.25 10.12 18.91
CA GLU A 256 -17.80 11.40 18.35
C GLU A 256 -16.33 11.69 18.64
N ASN A 257 -15.67 12.39 17.71
CA ASN A 257 -14.31 12.91 17.88
C ASN A 257 -14.40 14.28 18.61
N ILE A 258 -14.54 14.21 19.92
CA ILE A 258 -14.79 15.37 20.78
C ILE A 258 -13.92 15.27 22.04
N THR A 259 -13.32 16.39 22.42
CA THR A 259 -12.57 16.54 23.68
C THR A 259 -13.52 16.64 24.87
N LYS A 260 -13.01 16.55 26.10
CA LYS A 260 -13.80 16.70 27.33
C LYS A 260 -14.42 18.07 27.46
N ASP A 261 -13.75 19.11 26.99
CA ASP A 261 -14.24 20.49 26.99
C ASP A 261 -15.19 20.82 25.82
N GLY A 262 -15.48 19.85 24.94
CA GLY A 262 -16.46 19.96 23.87
C GLY A 262 -15.92 20.40 22.52
N THR A 263 -14.60 20.48 22.32
CA THR A 263 -13.99 20.78 21.04
C THR A 263 -14.14 19.59 20.09
N LYS A 264 -14.80 19.79 18.95
CA LYS A 264 -14.97 18.76 17.90
C LYS A 264 -13.90 18.90 16.85
N ILE A 265 -13.43 17.75 16.33
CA ILE A 265 -12.48 17.69 15.24
C ILE A 265 -12.91 16.61 14.23
N ASN A 266 -12.65 16.87 12.94
CA ASN A 266 -12.85 15.86 11.91
C ASN A 266 -11.66 14.88 11.92
N LEU A 267 -11.96 13.60 11.97
CA LEU A 267 -10.95 12.55 11.93
C LEU A 267 -11.20 11.68 10.69
N TYR A 268 -10.35 11.86 9.70
CA TYR A 268 -10.48 11.28 8.38
C TYR A 268 -9.34 10.28 8.10
N ALA A 269 -9.51 9.48 7.06
CA ALA A 269 -8.52 8.50 6.67
C ALA A 269 -7.75 8.90 5.40
N ASN A 270 -6.48 8.51 5.33
CA ASN A 270 -5.67 8.56 4.12
C ASN A 270 -5.76 7.23 3.40
N ILE A 271 -5.97 7.26 2.08
CA ILE A 271 -5.99 6.07 1.23
C ILE A 271 -5.08 6.22 0.01
N GLY A 272 -4.58 5.09 -0.48
CA GLY A 272 -3.75 5.00 -1.68
C GLY A 272 -4.42 4.25 -2.83
N SER A 273 -5.56 3.58 -2.58
CA SER A 273 -6.29 2.82 -3.58
C SER A 273 -7.79 2.77 -3.27
N VAL A 274 -8.60 2.37 -4.26
CA VAL A 274 -10.05 2.13 -4.06
C VAL A 274 -10.31 1.00 -3.05
N GLY A 275 -9.42 0.01 -3.00
CA GLY A 275 -9.54 -1.14 -2.08
C GLY A 275 -9.46 -0.75 -0.60
N ASP A 276 -8.82 0.37 -0.28
CA ASP A 276 -8.65 0.83 1.10
C ASP A 276 -9.96 1.31 1.76
N VAL A 277 -11.00 1.59 0.97
CA VAL A 277 -12.30 2.08 1.48
C VAL A 277 -12.92 1.11 2.50
N ALA A 278 -12.76 -0.18 2.31
CA ALA A 278 -13.23 -1.17 3.27
C ALA A 278 -12.57 -0.98 4.65
N SER A 279 -11.26 -0.69 4.67
CA SER A 279 -10.52 -0.40 5.91
C SER A 279 -10.94 0.93 6.54
N VAL A 280 -11.23 1.95 5.72
CA VAL A 280 -11.75 3.25 6.18
C VAL A 280 -13.06 3.07 6.96
N LEU A 281 -14.00 2.33 6.37
CA LEU A 281 -15.30 2.07 6.98
C LEU A 281 -15.18 1.15 8.21
N ALA A 282 -14.34 0.13 8.14
CA ALA A 282 -14.09 -0.80 9.25
C ALA A 282 -13.49 -0.11 10.49
N ASN A 283 -12.73 0.97 10.31
CA ASN A 283 -12.14 1.77 11.38
C ASN A 283 -12.99 3.00 11.76
N ASP A 284 -14.19 3.14 11.19
CA ASP A 284 -15.14 4.19 11.52
C ASP A 284 -14.59 5.63 11.30
N ALA A 285 -13.87 5.85 10.21
CA ALA A 285 -13.43 7.18 9.83
C ALA A 285 -14.60 8.09 9.45
N GLY A 286 -14.50 9.37 9.78
CA GLY A 286 -15.51 10.39 9.45
C GLY A 286 -15.57 10.74 7.97
N GLY A 287 -14.50 10.45 7.23
CA GLY A 287 -14.36 10.72 5.80
C GLY A 287 -12.99 10.27 5.30
N ILE A 288 -12.66 10.64 4.07
CA ILE A 288 -11.33 10.47 3.47
C ILE A 288 -10.72 11.85 3.31
N GLY A 289 -9.64 12.14 4.05
CA GLY A 289 -8.95 13.43 4.02
C GLY A 289 -7.83 13.50 2.99
N LEU A 290 -7.37 12.34 2.52
CA LEU A 290 -6.42 12.24 1.42
C LEU A 290 -6.66 10.95 0.63
N PHE A 291 -7.18 11.10 -0.58
CA PHE A 291 -7.16 10.05 -1.58
C PHE A 291 -6.07 10.37 -2.60
N ARG A 292 -5.01 9.57 -2.59
CA ARG A 292 -3.89 9.72 -3.52
C ARG A 292 -4.28 9.13 -4.87
N SER A 293 -4.54 9.99 -5.85
CA SER A 293 -4.98 9.56 -7.18
C SER A 293 -3.85 8.96 -8.05
N GLU A 294 -2.60 9.05 -7.60
CA GLU A 294 -1.43 8.58 -8.34
C GLU A 294 -1.48 7.10 -8.69
N PHE A 295 -2.13 6.26 -7.87
CA PHE A 295 -2.23 4.84 -8.16
C PHE A 295 -2.85 4.56 -9.53
N LEU A 296 -3.82 5.37 -9.97
CA LEU A 296 -4.44 5.23 -11.31
C LEU A 296 -3.42 5.39 -12.43
N TYR A 297 -2.45 6.27 -12.25
CA TYR A 297 -1.39 6.52 -13.21
C TYR A 297 -0.26 5.49 -13.12
N LEU A 298 0.09 5.06 -11.90
CA LEU A 298 1.17 4.10 -11.66
C LEU A 298 0.81 2.68 -12.12
N GLU A 299 -0.46 2.32 -12.07
CA GLU A 299 -0.96 1.00 -12.48
C GLU A 299 -1.33 0.94 -13.96
N SER A 300 -1.36 2.08 -14.66
CA SER A 300 -1.72 2.17 -16.07
C SER A 300 -0.49 2.12 -16.99
N ARG A 301 -0.69 1.60 -18.20
CA ARG A 301 0.34 1.58 -19.26
C ARG A 301 0.38 2.84 -20.11
N ASP A 302 -0.63 3.68 -19.99
CA ASP A 302 -0.80 4.97 -20.64
C ASP A 302 -1.61 5.88 -19.72
N TYR A 303 -1.77 7.15 -20.09
CA TYR A 303 -2.61 8.07 -19.30
C TYR A 303 -3.99 7.48 -19.07
N PRO A 304 -4.43 7.35 -17.80
CA PRO A 304 -5.77 6.85 -17.51
C PRO A 304 -6.83 7.75 -18.15
N THR A 305 -7.77 7.14 -18.82
CA THR A 305 -8.87 7.84 -19.49
C THR A 305 -9.78 8.53 -18.47
N GLU A 306 -10.59 9.49 -18.95
CA GLU A 306 -11.61 10.13 -18.11
C GLU A 306 -12.57 9.10 -17.50
N GLU A 307 -12.95 8.08 -18.28
CA GLU A 307 -13.90 7.05 -17.82
C GLU A 307 -13.31 6.14 -16.74
N GLU A 308 -12.05 5.72 -16.87
CA GLU A 308 -11.35 4.93 -15.85
C GLU A 308 -11.21 5.71 -14.56
N GLN A 309 -10.80 6.97 -14.62
CA GLN A 309 -10.71 7.83 -13.46
C GLN A 309 -12.09 8.09 -12.82
N PHE A 310 -13.09 8.40 -13.63
CA PHE A 310 -14.45 8.61 -13.16
C PHE A 310 -15.01 7.39 -12.46
N ALA A 311 -14.83 6.19 -13.02
CA ALA A 311 -15.27 4.94 -12.40
C ALA A 311 -14.65 4.73 -11.01
N ALA A 312 -13.34 4.98 -10.88
CA ALA A 312 -12.64 4.86 -9.59
C ALA A 312 -13.14 5.89 -8.56
N TYR A 313 -13.23 7.15 -8.92
CA TYR A 313 -13.68 8.22 -8.01
C TYR A 313 -15.14 8.05 -7.60
N ARG A 314 -16.01 7.68 -8.55
CA ARG A 314 -17.42 7.39 -8.29
C ARG A 314 -17.57 6.23 -7.31
N LYS A 315 -16.84 5.13 -7.49
CA LYS A 315 -16.89 3.96 -6.62
C LYS A 315 -16.57 4.32 -5.17
N VAL A 316 -15.55 5.15 -4.96
CA VAL A 316 -15.19 5.63 -3.62
C VAL A 316 -16.27 6.55 -3.06
N ALA A 317 -16.75 7.52 -3.84
CA ALA A 317 -17.77 8.47 -3.41
C ALA A 317 -19.08 7.77 -2.99
N GLU A 318 -19.54 6.80 -3.78
CA GLU A 318 -20.73 6.02 -3.47
C GLU A 318 -20.53 5.14 -2.22
N ALA A 319 -19.38 4.48 -2.10
CA ALA A 319 -19.07 3.62 -0.94
C ALA A 319 -18.99 4.41 0.36
N MET A 320 -18.56 5.67 0.31
CA MET A 320 -18.49 6.55 1.48
C MET A 320 -19.84 7.12 1.91
N ALA A 321 -20.92 6.88 1.14
CA ALA A 321 -22.31 7.17 1.52
C ALA A 321 -22.53 8.59 2.07
N GLY A 322 -22.05 9.60 1.35
CA GLY A 322 -22.20 11.02 1.71
C GLY A 322 -21.11 11.58 2.63
N LYS A 323 -20.26 10.75 3.21
CA LYS A 323 -19.06 11.22 3.92
C LYS A 323 -18.09 11.88 2.93
N LYS A 324 -17.41 12.92 3.38
CA LYS A 324 -16.48 13.70 2.53
C LYS A 324 -15.32 12.84 2.03
N VAL A 325 -14.97 12.99 0.75
CA VAL A 325 -13.82 12.38 0.10
C VAL A 325 -12.99 13.49 -0.54
N ILE A 326 -11.80 13.74 0.01
CA ILE A 326 -10.85 14.72 -0.53
C ILE A 326 -9.90 13.97 -1.46
N ILE A 327 -9.95 14.31 -2.76
CA ILE A 327 -9.12 13.67 -3.77
C ILE A 327 -8.02 14.65 -4.18
N ARG A 328 -6.77 14.22 -4.00
CA ARG A 328 -5.62 14.98 -4.45
C ARG A 328 -5.41 14.74 -5.95
N THR A 329 -5.23 15.81 -6.71
CA THR A 329 -4.86 15.72 -8.12
C THR A 329 -3.46 15.14 -8.26
N LEU A 330 -3.07 14.80 -9.48
CA LEU A 330 -1.81 14.16 -9.84
C LEU A 330 -0.60 14.72 -9.07
N ASP A 331 0.13 13.85 -8.37
CA ASP A 331 1.39 14.15 -7.69
C ASP A 331 2.49 13.16 -8.11
N ILE A 332 2.85 13.18 -9.39
CA ILE A 332 3.91 12.39 -10.00
C ILE A 332 5.05 13.32 -10.39
N GLY A 333 6.27 12.81 -10.32
CA GLY A 333 7.50 13.46 -10.73
C GLY A 333 8.52 12.43 -11.22
N ALA A 334 9.73 12.88 -11.56
CA ALA A 334 10.80 12.02 -12.07
C ALA A 334 11.34 10.99 -11.05
N ASP A 335 10.92 11.09 -9.78
CA ASP A 335 11.17 10.12 -8.71
C ASP A 335 10.31 8.85 -8.81
N LYS A 336 9.24 8.92 -9.60
CA LYS A 336 8.32 7.79 -9.85
C LYS A 336 8.47 7.38 -11.32
N GLN A 337 8.85 6.12 -11.53
CA GLN A 337 9.05 5.60 -12.89
C GLN A 337 7.68 5.36 -13.54
N VAL A 338 7.27 6.30 -14.36
CA VAL A 338 6.08 6.21 -15.22
C VAL A 338 6.50 6.54 -16.64
N ASP A 339 6.88 5.52 -17.40
CA ASP A 339 7.55 5.66 -18.70
C ASP A 339 6.75 6.49 -19.71
N TYR A 340 5.43 6.32 -19.76
CA TYR A 340 4.58 7.05 -20.71
C TYR A 340 4.48 8.56 -20.42
N PHE A 341 4.89 9.02 -19.22
CA PHE A 341 5.03 10.46 -18.97
C PHE A 341 6.22 11.06 -19.71
N GLY A 342 7.23 10.27 -20.08
CA GLY A 342 8.42 10.73 -20.77
C GLY A 342 9.12 11.86 -20.02
N LEU A 343 9.23 11.74 -18.69
CA LEU A 343 9.90 12.73 -17.86
C LEU A 343 11.41 12.54 -17.95
N ASP A 344 12.13 13.64 -18.14
CA ASP A 344 13.58 13.63 -18.08
C ASP A 344 14.09 13.28 -16.69
N LYS A 345 15.25 12.65 -16.62
CA LYS A 345 15.93 12.41 -15.34
C LYS A 345 16.39 13.75 -14.74
N GLU A 346 16.01 14.01 -13.52
CA GLU A 346 16.37 15.23 -12.79
C GLU A 346 17.33 14.92 -11.64
N ASP A 347 18.25 15.83 -11.35
CA ASP A 347 19.17 15.70 -10.22
C ASP A 347 18.44 15.84 -8.86
N ASN A 348 17.37 16.64 -8.82
CA ASN A 348 16.56 16.90 -7.64
C ASN A 348 15.06 16.72 -7.92
N PRO A 349 14.56 15.51 -8.14
CA PRO A 349 13.18 15.26 -8.57
C PRO A 349 12.12 15.84 -7.62
N ALA A 350 12.40 15.86 -6.31
CA ALA A 350 11.49 16.41 -5.31
C ALA A 350 11.23 17.92 -5.50
N MET A 351 12.18 18.65 -6.08
CA MET A 351 12.08 20.08 -6.39
C MET A 351 11.87 20.36 -7.88
N GLY A 352 11.65 19.34 -8.67
CA GLY A 352 11.64 19.39 -10.13
C GLY A 352 10.26 19.58 -10.76
N TYR A 353 10.14 19.06 -11.99
CA TYR A 353 8.94 19.06 -12.80
C TYR A 353 7.99 17.95 -12.33
N ARG A 354 7.09 18.31 -11.40
CA ARG A 354 6.19 17.35 -10.74
C ARG A 354 4.83 17.98 -10.40
N ALA A 355 3.86 17.14 -10.11
CA ALA A 355 2.56 17.48 -9.55
C ALA A 355 1.84 18.58 -10.35
N ILE A 356 1.43 19.65 -9.69
CA ILE A 356 0.71 20.75 -10.32
C ILE A 356 1.50 21.41 -11.47
N ARG A 357 2.83 21.36 -11.43
CA ARG A 357 3.68 21.90 -12.51
C ARG A 357 3.46 21.13 -13.81
N ILE A 358 3.37 19.80 -13.74
CA ILE A 358 2.98 18.95 -14.87
C ILE A 358 1.54 19.27 -15.31
N CYS A 359 0.62 19.37 -14.38
CA CYS A 359 -0.79 19.62 -14.65
C CYS A 359 -1.02 20.94 -15.40
N LEU A 360 -0.34 22.01 -15.00
CA LEU A 360 -0.47 23.33 -15.64
C LEU A 360 0.19 23.41 -17.02
N ASP A 361 1.24 22.62 -17.24
CA ASP A 361 1.93 22.52 -18.52
C ASP A 361 1.21 21.55 -19.48
N ARG A 362 0.80 20.37 -19.00
CA ARG A 362 0.06 19.36 -19.76
C ARG A 362 -1.45 19.48 -19.48
N ARG A 363 -2.05 20.56 -19.94
CA ARG A 363 -3.44 20.93 -19.62
C ARG A 363 -4.45 19.83 -19.94
N GLU A 364 -4.27 19.07 -21.02
CA GLU A 364 -5.21 17.99 -21.40
C GLU A 364 -5.21 16.86 -20.37
N VAL A 365 -4.05 16.48 -19.83
CA VAL A 365 -3.95 15.51 -18.74
C VAL A 365 -4.70 16.01 -17.51
N PHE A 366 -4.50 17.28 -17.17
CA PHE A 366 -5.17 17.90 -16.02
C PHE A 366 -6.69 18.02 -16.21
N LYS A 367 -7.13 18.47 -17.38
CA LYS A 367 -8.56 18.58 -17.71
C LYS A 367 -9.26 17.22 -17.66
N THR A 368 -8.62 16.16 -18.16
CA THR A 368 -9.15 14.79 -18.08
C THR A 368 -9.40 14.38 -16.62
N GLN A 369 -8.46 14.63 -15.73
CA GLN A 369 -8.65 14.34 -14.30
C GLN A 369 -9.76 15.21 -13.68
N LEU A 370 -9.76 16.51 -13.93
CA LEU A 370 -10.78 17.42 -13.40
C LEU A 370 -12.19 17.06 -13.89
N ARG A 371 -12.35 16.71 -15.17
CA ARG A 371 -13.64 16.24 -15.71
C ARG A 371 -14.13 15.01 -14.95
N ALA A 372 -13.27 14.02 -14.76
CA ALA A 372 -13.60 12.80 -14.02
C ALA A 372 -14.01 13.11 -12.57
N LEU A 373 -13.29 14.02 -11.89
CA LEU A 373 -13.58 14.43 -10.51
C LEU A 373 -14.93 15.14 -10.41
N TYR A 374 -15.24 16.10 -11.31
CA TYR A 374 -16.52 16.78 -11.33
C TYR A 374 -17.68 15.85 -11.67
N ARG A 375 -17.51 14.93 -12.62
CA ARG A 375 -18.51 13.88 -12.91
C ARG A 375 -18.80 13.04 -11.67
N ALA A 376 -17.75 12.64 -10.95
CA ALA A 376 -17.90 11.84 -9.73
C ALA A 376 -18.57 12.60 -8.58
N SER A 377 -18.48 13.93 -8.53
CA SER A 377 -19.10 14.77 -7.50
C SER A 377 -20.62 14.63 -7.45
N TYR A 378 -21.26 14.23 -8.56
CA TYR A 378 -22.70 13.99 -8.60
C TYR A 378 -23.11 12.81 -7.69
N TYR A 379 -22.23 11.86 -7.48
CA TYR A 379 -22.48 10.59 -6.77
C TYR A 379 -22.08 10.59 -5.28
N GLY A 380 -21.50 11.66 -4.79
CA GLY A 380 -21.12 11.77 -3.38
C GLY A 380 -20.60 13.16 -3.00
N THR A 381 -19.99 13.26 -1.84
CA THR A 381 -19.40 14.51 -1.34
C THR A 381 -17.90 14.51 -1.61
N ILE A 382 -17.51 15.10 -2.75
CA ILE A 382 -16.11 15.19 -3.17
C ILE A 382 -15.58 16.60 -2.88
N ALA A 383 -14.31 16.68 -2.47
CA ALA A 383 -13.50 17.88 -2.48
C ALA A 383 -12.23 17.61 -3.28
N ILE A 384 -11.66 18.62 -3.92
CA ILE A 384 -10.46 18.51 -4.74
C ILE A 384 -9.32 19.27 -4.07
N MET A 385 -8.16 18.64 -3.99
CA MET A 385 -6.97 19.20 -3.37
C MET A 385 -5.81 19.22 -4.37
N PHE A 386 -5.15 20.38 -4.50
CA PHE A 386 -4.02 20.59 -5.41
C PHE A 386 -2.69 20.57 -4.66
N PRO A 387 -1.75 19.66 -5.04
CA PRO A 387 -0.45 19.55 -4.39
C PRO A 387 0.57 20.55 -4.92
N MET A 388 1.66 20.74 -4.17
CA MET A 388 2.87 21.48 -4.60
C MET A 388 2.64 22.93 -5.00
N ILE A 389 1.68 23.59 -4.40
CA ILE A 389 1.37 25.01 -4.64
C ILE A 389 2.46 25.91 -4.03
N ILE A 390 2.87 26.93 -4.78
CA ILE A 390 3.83 27.93 -4.32
C ILE A 390 3.33 29.39 -4.50
N SER A 391 2.23 29.59 -5.22
CA SER A 391 1.75 30.95 -5.53
C SER A 391 0.23 31.04 -5.71
N VAL A 392 -0.30 32.24 -5.48
CA VAL A 392 -1.70 32.59 -5.76
C VAL A 392 -2.00 32.46 -7.27
N THR A 393 -1.06 32.81 -8.13
CA THR A 393 -1.23 32.73 -9.60
C THR A 393 -1.50 31.30 -10.06
N GLU A 394 -0.85 30.30 -9.46
CA GLU A 394 -1.14 28.90 -9.77
C GLU A 394 -2.59 28.56 -9.46
N VAL A 395 -3.08 28.94 -8.29
CA VAL A 395 -4.47 28.68 -7.88
C VAL A 395 -5.46 29.38 -8.80
N GLN A 396 -5.21 30.63 -9.16
CA GLN A 396 -6.06 31.37 -10.11
C GLN A 396 -6.06 30.73 -11.50
N THR A 397 -4.94 30.19 -11.95
CA THR A 397 -4.84 29.45 -13.21
C THR A 397 -5.63 28.14 -13.15
N ILE A 398 -5.54 27.40 -12.04
CA ILE A 398 -6.34 26.20 -11.80
C ILE A 398 -7.84 26.53 -11.88
N LYS A 399 -8.29 27.59 -11.22
CA LYS A 399 -9.71 28.00 -11.22
C LYS A 399 -10.20 28.31 -12.64
N LYS A 400 -9.39 28.94 -13.48
CA LYS A 400 -9.74 29.19 -14.88
C LYS A 400 -9.91 27.88 -15.66
N ILE A 401 -9.03 26.91 -15.45
CA ILE A 401 -9.13 25.60 -16.09
C ILE A 401 -10.40 24.87 -15.61
N ILE A 402 -10.73 24.98 -14.33
CA ILE A 402 -11.96 24.41 -13.76
C ILE A 402 -13.21 25.02 -14.43
N GLU A 403 -13.25 26.33 -14.63
CA GLU A 403 -14.37 26.97 -15.32
C GLU A 403 -14.52 26.49 -16.78
N GLU A 404 -13.41 26.25 -17.47
CA GLU A 404 -13.45 25.62 -18.80
C GLU A 404 -14.03 24.21 -18.73
N VAL A 405 -13.59 23.40 -17.77
CA VAL A 405 -14.11 22.04 -17.56
C VAL A 405 -15.59 22.04 -17.26
N LYS A 406 -16.07 22.91 -16.36
CA LYS A 406 -17.50 23.05 -16.05
C LYS A 406 -18.30 23.41 -17.29
N LYS A 407 -17.81 24.36 -18.09
CA LYS A 407 -18.47 24.75 -19.34
C LYS A 407 -18.58 23.59 -20.31
N GLU A 408 -17.54 22.78 -20.48
CA GLU A 408 -17.57 21.59 -21.34
C GLU A 408 -18.60 20.57 -20.85
N LEU A 409 -18.63 20.29 -19.54
CA LEU A 409 -19.62 19.38 -18.95
C LEU A 409 -21.06 19.89 -19.12
N ASP A 410 -21.28 21.22 -19.00
CA ASP A 410 -22.59 21.84 -19.24
C ASP A 410 -23.04 21.71 -20.70
N GLU A 411 -22.13 21.95 -21.66
CA GLU A 411 -22.39 21.79 -23.09
C GLU A 411 -22.72 20.33 -23.44
N GLU A 412 -22.07 19.37 -22.81
CA GLU A 412 -22.30 17.94 -22.96
C GLU A 412 -23.50 17.44 -22.13
N LYS A 413 -24.10 18.28 -21.29
CA LYS A 413 -25.20 17.95 -20.35
C LYS A 413 -24.83 16.84 -19.36
N ILE A 414 -23.59 16.79 -18.93
CA ILE A 414 -23.11 15.86 -17.93
C ILE A 414 -23.32 16.47 -16.54
N PRO A 415 -24.05 15.79 -15.63
CA PRO A 415 -24.33 16.35 -14.32
C PRO A 415 -23.11 16.33 -13.40
N TYR A 416 -22.95 17.39 -12.63
CA TYR A 416 -21.95 17.52 -11.56
C TYR A 416 -22.49 18.40 -10.43
N LYS A 417 -21.78 18.44 -9.32
CA LYS A 417 -22.02 19.36 -8.20
C LYS A 417 -20.83 20.28 -7.99
N ASP A 418 -21.06 21.42 -7.38
CA ASP A 418 -19.97 22.22 -6.85
C ASP A 418 -19.24 21.46 -5.75
N VAL A 419 -17.93 21.63 -5.71
CA VAL A 419 -17.03 20.96 -4.77
C VAL A 419 -16.18 21.98 -4.03
N GLU A 420 -15.78 21.67 -2.80
CA GLU A 420 -14.75 22.43 -2.12
C GLU A 420 -13.42 22.27 -2.85
N LEU A 421 -12.71 23.38 -3.04
CA LEU A 421 -11.38 23.41 -3.61
C LEU A 421 -10.38 23.77 -2.51
N GLY A 422 -9.38 22.93 -2.34
CA GLY A 422 -8.32 23.16 -1.37
C GLY A 422 -6.93 22.96 -1.97
N ILE A 423 -5.94 23.35 -1.20
CA ILE A 423 -4.54 23.17 -1.56
C ILE A 423 -3.80 22.41 -0.45
N MET A 424 -2.80 21.65 -0.87
CA MET A 424 -1.85 21.08 0.06
C MET A 424 -0.79 22.14 0.38
N ILE A 425 -0.69 22.51 1.65
CA ILE A 425 0.39 23.37 2.14
C ILE A 425 1.56 22.48 2.51
N GLU A 426 2.55 22.41 1.64
CA GLU A 426 3.69 21.52 1.78
C GLU A 426 5.02 22.13 1.32
N THR A 427 4.97 23.40 0.91
CA THR A 427 6.16 24.18 0.56
C THR A 427 6.29 25.38 1.52
N PRO A 428 7.51 25.79 1.90
CA PRO A 428 7.69 27.00 2.69
C PRO A 428 7.10 28.26 2.03
N ALA A 429 7.12 28.32 0.70
CA ALA A 429 6.50 29.42 -0.04
C ALA A 429 4.99 29.50 0.19
N ALA A 430 4.28 28.37 0.15
CA ALA A 430 2.85 28.32 0.43
C ALA A 430 2.53 28.72 1.89
N VAL A 431 3.38 28.35 2.85
CA VAL A 431 3.25 28.79 4.24
C VAL A 431 3.32 30.32 4.35
N MET A 432 4.33 30.91 3.74
CA MET A 432 4.53 32.36 3.76
C MET A 432 3.42 33.14 3.05
N MET A 433 2.81 32.53 2.02
CA MET A 433 1.71 33.10 1.23
C MET A 433 0.33 32.61 1.70
N SER A 434 0.24 31.98 2.87
CA SER A 434 -0.99 31.33 3.32
C SER A 434 -2.14 32.29 3.59
N GLU A 435 -1.87 33.55 3.95
CA GLU A 435 -2.90 34.57 4.12
C GLU A 435 -3.58 34.92 2.79
N GLU A 436 -2.80 35.10 1.74
CA GLU A 436 -3.29 35.40 0.38
C GLU A 436 -3.94 34.16 -0.26
N LEU A 437 -3.34 33.00 -0.09
CA LEU A 437 -3.87 31.74 -0.60
C LEU A 437 -5.21 31.37 0.03
N ALA A 438 -5.42 31.71 1.31
CA ALA A 438 -6.69 31.46 2.00
C ALA A 438 -7.87 32.23 1.41
N GLN A 439 -7.64 33.29 0.64
CA GLN A 439 -8.69 34.05 -0.07
C GLN A 439 -9.13 33.32 -1.36
N GLU A 440 -8.38 32.35 -1.82
CA GLU A 440 -8.60 31.70 -3.10
C GLU A 440 -9.23 30.32 -2.99
N VAL A 441 -9.21 29.68 -1.82
CA VAL A 441 -9.61 28.29 -1.63
C VAL A 441 -10.50 28.11 -0.40
N ASP A 442 -11.16 26.95 -0.31
CA ASP A 442 -12.08 26.63 0.79
C ASP A 442 -11.35 25.96 1.97
N PHE A 443 -10.22 25.32 1.73
CA PHE A 443 -9.46 24.63 2.78
C PHE A 443 -7.97 24.50 2.49
N PHE A 444 -7.22 24.30 3.58
CA PHE A 444 -5.84 23.87 3.57
C PHE A 444 -5.70 22.45 4.15
N SER A 445 -4.88 21.62 3.53
CA SER A 445 -4.43 20.38 4.12
C SER A 445 -2.90 20.36 4.15
N VAL A 446 -2.31 20.19 5.33
CA VAL A 446 -0.86 20.31 5.47
C VAL A 446 -0.20 18.97 5.18
N GLY A 447 0.65 18.94 4.15
CA GLY A 447 1.53 17.84 3.81
C GLY A 447 2.83 17.91 4.62
N THR A 448 2.81 17.43 5.87
CA THR A 448 3.91 17.62 6.82
C THR A 448 5.21 16.96 6.40
N ASN A 449 5.17 15.87 5.64
CA ASN A 449 6.37 15.17 5.18
C ASN A 449 7.19 16.03 4.23
N ASP A 450 6.56 16.54 3.17
CA ASP A 450 7.22 17.40 2.19
C ASP A 450 7.55 18.78 2.80
N LEU A 451 6.67 19.34 3.62
CA LEU A 451 6.94 20.58 4.32
C LEU A 451 8.21 20.48 5.20
N THR A 452 8.37 19.39 5.94
CA THR A 452 9.56 19.15 6.75
C THR A 452 10.79 19.01 5.87
N GLN A 453 10.72 18.20 4.81
CA GLN A 453 11.81 18.00 3.87
C GLN A 453 12.30 19.31 3.27
N TYR A 454 11.42 20.14 2.75
CA TYR A 454 11.79 21.42 2.13
C TYR A 454 12.25 22.48 3.13
N THR A 455 11.63 22.51 4.30
CA THR A 455 11.99 23.50 5.34
C THR A 455 13.36 23.22 5.94
N LEU A 456 13.65 21.95 6.23
CA LEU A 456 14.94 21.57 6.82
C LEU A 456 16.01 21.29 5.75
N ALA A 457 15.66 21.32 4.45
CA ALA A 457 16.53 20.95 3.34
C ALA A 457 17.16 19.55 3.51
N ILE A 458 16.37 18.58 3.96
CA ILE A 458 16.78 17.20 4.23
C ILE A 458 15.97 16.26 3.37
N ASP A 459 16.64 15.44 2.55
CA ASP A 459 15.99 14.36 1.82
C ASP A 459 15.59 13.25 2.79
N ARG A 460 14.27 13.08 3.00
CA ARG A 460 13.69 12.06 3.90
C ARG A 460 13.92 10.62 3.44
N GLN A 461 14.34 10.41 2.19
CA GLN A 461 14.66 9.09 1.66
C GLN A 461 16.13 8.72 1.85
N ASN A 462 16.97 9.63 2.32
CA ASN A 462 18.37 9.40 2.56
C ASN A 462 18.62 8.86 3.98
N PRO A 463 18.92 7.55 4.15
CA PRO A 463 19.10 6.96 5.47
C PRO A 463 20.23 7.58 6.30
N LYS A 464 21.20 8.25 5.65
CA LYS A 464 22.29 8.93 6.35
C LYS A 464 21.85 10.18 7.10
N LEU A 465 20.66 10.69 6.76
CA LEU A 465 20.11 11.92 7.34
C LEU A 465 18.99 11.65 8.36
N ASP A 466 18.61 10.39 8.60
CA ASP A 466 17.52 10.02 9.51
C ASP A 466 17.69 10.63 10.90
N ASN A 467 18.94 10.73 11.39
CA ASN A 467 19.24 11.26 12.73
C ASN A 467 19.03 12.77 12.87
N ILE A 468 18.93 13.50 11.75
CA ILE A 468 18.74 14.96 11.76
C ILE A 468 17.39 15.37 11.13
N TYR A 469 16.66 14.42 10.53
CA TYR A 469 15.30 14.64 10.08
C TYR A 469 14.35 14.63 11.29
N ASP A 470 13.92 15.83 11.71
CA ASP A 470 13.05 16.01 12.87
C ASP A 470 11.72 16.64 12.45
N SER A 471 10.67 15.81 12.40
CA SER A 471 9.30 16.28 12.11
C SER A 471 8.69 17.13 13.24
N HIS A 472 9.24 17.07 14.46
CA HIS A 472 8.86 17.90 15.61
C HIS A 472 9.68 19.19 15.71
N HIS A 473 10.47 19.49 14.70
CA HIS A 473 11.34 20.67 14.72
C HIS A 473 10.54 21.95 15.00
N PRO A 474 11.02 22.83 15.88
CA PRO A 474 10.28 24.05 16.26
C PRO A 474 9.88 24.94 15.07
N ALA A 475 10.66 24.95 13.99
CA ALA A 475 10.31 25.66 12.77
C ALA A 475 9.03 25.12 12.14
N ILE A 476 8.86 23.79 12.11
CA ILE A 476 7.67 23.14 11.58
C ILE A 476 6.46 23.50 12.44
N LEU A 477 6.56 23.37 13.76
CA LEU A 477 5.45 23.72 14.66
C LEU A 477 5.03 25.20 14.54
N LYS A 478 5.97 26.12 14.34
CA LYS A 478 5.68 27.54 14.05
C LYS A 478 4.95 27.72 12.72
N MET A 479 5.38 27.00 11.68
CA MET A 479 4.71 27.04 10.38
C MET A 479 3.30 26.49 10.46
N LEU A 480 3.06 25.39 11.18
CA LEU A 480 1.73 24.83 11.39
C LEU A 480 0.79 25.85 12.04
N LYS A 481 1.23 26.54 13.08
CA LYS A 481 0.43 27.60 13.73
C LYS A 481 0.12 28.75 12.78
N MET A 482 1.10 29.18 11.98
CA MET A 482 0.89 30.24 10.97
C MET A 482 -0.14 29.82 9.93
N ILE A 483 -0.09 28.59 9.44
CA ILE A 483 -1.03 28.06 8.44
C ILE A 483 -2.46 28.07 9.00
N VAL A 484 -2.65 27.61 10.24
CA VAL A 484 -3.97 27.61 10.88
C VAL A 484 -4.51 29.02 11.04
N ASP A 485 -3.72 29.94 11.59
CA ASP A 485 -4.15 31.32 11.83
C ASP A 485 -4.52 32.04 10.53
N ASN A 486 -3.69 31.91 9.50
CA ASN A 486 -3.92 32.51 8.19
C ASN A 486 -5.08 31.85 7.45
N GLY A 487 -5.20 30.54 7.53
CA GLY A 487 -6.33 29.80 6.95
C GLY A 487 -7.66 30.24 7.55
N HIS A 488 -7.78 30.27 8.87
CA HIS A 488 -8.98 30.70 9.57
C HIS A 488 -9.31 32.18 9.30
N LYS A 489 -8.30 33.05 9.25
CA LYS A 489 -8.49 34.46 8.90
C LYS A 489 -9.10 34.62 7.49
N GLY A 490 -8.72 33.75 6.55
CA GLY A 490 -9.27 33.75 5.18
C GLY A 490 -10.59 32.97 5.03
N GLY A 491 -11.07 32.30 6.09
CA GLY A 491 -12.30 31.51 6.06
C GLY A 491 -12.12 30.06 5.67
N CYS A 492 -10.87 29.59 5.53
CA CYS A 492 -10.56 28.19 5.28
C CYS A 492 -10.64 27.35 6.56
N TRP A 493 -11.13 26.13 6.46
CA TRP A 493 -10.80 25.12 7.45
C TRP A 493 -9.42 24.52 7.15
N VAL A 494 -8.71 24.04 8.19
CA VAL A 494 -7.32 23.60 8.07
C VAL A 494 -7.15 22.20 8.67
N GLY A 495 -6.61 21.29 7.88
CA GLY A 495 -6.32 19.91 8.28
C GLY A 495 -4.86 19.52 8.10
N ILE A 496 -4.52 18.36 8.63
CA ILE A 496 -3.22 17.68 8.42
C ILE A 496 -3.48 16.33 7.75
N CYS A 497 -2.79 16.06 6.65
CA CYS A 497 -2.85 14.76 5.97
C CYS A 497 -1.50 14.02 5.94
N GLY A 498 -0.44 14.62 6.44
CA GLY A 498 0.86 13.98 6.59
C GLY A 498 0.94 13.00 7.77
N GLU A 499 2.02 12.24 7.84
CA GLU A 499 2.22 11.22 8.89
C GLU A 499 2.20 11.81 10.30
N LEU A 500 2.59 13.06 10.45
CA LEU A 500 2.59 13.77 11.74
C LEU A 500 1.20 13.84 12.37
N GLY A 501 0.13 13.83 11.57
CA GLY A 501 -1.25 13.82 12.06
C GLY A 501 -1.61 12.58 12.90
N ALA A 502 -0.89 11.48 12.70
CA ALA A 502 -1.06 10.24 13.44
C ALA A 502 -0.22 10.18 14.75
N ASP A 503 0.66 11.15 14.96
CA ASP A 503 1.47 11.23 16.16
C ASP A 503 0.64 11.72 17.35
N THR A 504 0.23 10.79 18.20
CA THR A 504 -0.63 11.08 19.36
C THR A 504 0.04 11.97 20.40
N THR A 505 1.37 12.08 20.39
CA THR A 505 2.09 13.00 21.30
C THR A 505 1.90 14.47 20.93
N LEU A 506 1.48 14.74 19.69
CA LEU A 506 1.20 16.08 19.17
C LEU A 506 -0.30 16.38 19.03
N THR A 507 -1.18 15.42 19.28
CA THR A 507 -2.64 15.63 19.11
C THR A 507 -3.15 16.84 19.89
N GLU A 508 -2.77 16.97 21.17
CA GLU A 508 -3.13 18.13 22.01
C GLU A 508 -2.61 19.43 21.39
N THR A 509 -1.38 19.45 20.93
CA THR A 509 -0.77 20.61 20.26
C THR A 509 -1.56 21.03 19.02
N PHE A 510 -1.95 20.07 18.18
CA PHE A 510 -2.72 20.36 16.96
C PHE A 510 -4.10 20.91 17.28
N LEU A 511 -4.80 20.30 18.23
CA LEU A 511 -6.11 20.81 18.65
C LEU A 511 -6.01 22.21 19.29
N SER A 512 -4.98 22.44 20.09
CA SER A 512 -4.71 23.77 20.71
C SER A 512 -4.32 24.83 19.68
N MET A 513 -3.67 24.44 18.57
CA MET A 513 -3.42 25.34 17.44
C MET A 513 -4.70 25.71 16.69
N GLY A 514 -5.75 24.89 16.80
CA GLY A 514 -7.03 25.09 16.14
C GLY A 514 -7.22 24.33 14.84
N PHE A 515 -6.48 23.23 14.61
CA PHE A 515 -6.74 22.37 13.45
C PHE A 515 -8.17 21.84 13.47
N ASP A 516 -8.82 21.84 12.31
CA ASP A 516 -10.20 21.39 12.12
C ASP A 516 -10.29 19.91 11.75
N GLU A 517 -9.20 19.35 11.22
CA GLU A 517 -9.15 17.97 10.71
C GLU A 517 -7.78 17.34 10.93
N LEU A 518 -7.80 16.06 11.30
CA LEU A 518 -6.65 15.18 11.24
C LEU A 518 -6.98 14.02 10.29
N SER A 519 -6.14 13.80 9.28
CA SER A 519 -6.26 12.69 8.34
C SER A 519 -5.09 11.74 8.49
N VAL A 520 -5.39 10.48 8.82
CA VAL A 520 -4.41 9.48 9.23
C VAL A 520 -4.66 8.16 8.51
N SER A 521 -3.71 7.22 8.60
CA SER A 521 -3.97 5.88 8.08
C SER A 521 -5.21 5.25 8.77
N PRO A 522 -6.00 4.43 8.07
CA PRO A 522 -7.23 3.85 8.65
C PRO A 522 -7.03 3.16 10.00
N SER A 523 -5.90 2.46 10.17
CA SER A 523 -5.55 1.75 11.42
C SER A 523 -5.30 2.67 12.62
N MET A 524 -5.04 3.95 12.39
CA MET A 524 -4.78 4.94 13.44
C MET A 524 -6.04 5.68 13.91
N ILE A 525 -7.14 5.60 13.19
CA ILE A 525 -8.38 6.34 13.49
C ILE A 525 -8.82 6.16 14.94
N LEU A 526 -8.98 4.93 15.39
CA LEU A 526 -9.49 4.68 16.75
C LEU A 526 -8.51 5.09 17.84
N LYS A 527 -7.20 4.99 17.58
CA LYS A 527 -6.16 5.41 18.51
C LYS A 527 -6.13 6.94 18.65
N VAL A 528 -6.21 7.67 17.55
CA VAL A 528 -6.28 9.14 17.59
C VAL A 528 -7.60 9.60 18.21
N ARG A 529 -8.72 8.92 17.96
CA ARG A 529 -10.01 9.18 18.63
C ARG A 529 -9.89 9.01 20.13
N GLN A 530 -9.23 7.97 20.59
CA GLN A 530 -9.00 7.75 22.03
C GLN A 530 -8.24 8.94 22.64
N GLU A 531 -7.18 9.39 21.97
CA GLU A 531 -6.40 10.53 22.43
C GLU A 531 -7.26 11.81 22.49
N ILE A 532 -7.95 12.16 21.39
CA ILE A 532 -8.84 13.32 21.34
C ILE A 532 -9.82 13.32 22.54
N ARG A 533 -10.46 12.18 22.81
CA ARG A 533 -11.45 12.05 23.88
C ARG A 533 -10.86 12.09 25.27
N SER A 534 -9.56 11.90 25.43
CA SER A 534 -8.84 12.00 26.69
C SER A 534 -8.49 13.45 27.07
N LEU A 535 -8.42 14.33 26.09
CA LEU A 535 -7.95 15.72 26.24
C LEU A 535 -9.01 16.65 26.82
N ASP A 536 -8.54 17.65 27.55
CA ASP A 536 -9.28 18.83 27.99
C ASP A 536 -8.42 20.07 27.67
N LEU A 537 -8.80 20.81 26.64
CA LEU A 537 -8.01 21.96 26.15
C LEU A 537 -8.16 23.23 27.01
N LYS A 538 -9.05 23.18 28.02
CA LYS A 538 -9.29 24.29 28.95
C LYS A 538 -8.77 24.01 30.35
N ALA A 539 -8.16 22.82 30.58
CA ALA A 539 -7.64 22.40 31.87
C ALA A 539 -6.34 23.11 32.25
#